data_5733df01d5e1465271c547f63d56f1da
#
_entry.id   5733df01d5e1465271c547f63d56f1da
#
_cell.length_a   1.000
_cell.length_b   1.000
_cell.length_c   1.000
_cell.angle_alpha   90.00
_cell.angle_beta   90.00
_cell.angle_gamma   90.00
#
_symmetry.space_group_name_H-M   'P 1'
#
loop_
_entity.id
_entity.type
_entity.pdbx_description
1 polymer ?
#
loop_
_entity_poly.entity_id
_entity_poly.type
_entity_poly.pdbx_seq_one_letter_code
_entity_poly.pdbx_strand_id
1 'polypeptide(L)'
;MDLSGRRKSSNVEDRRGSSAGSGSGMDIGDILGKLNRGGGSGSGGGGGLPSLGGLPGGKGGCSTIIIILVILALLFMCNGGGGIGDMSSCAGGNFGDIFTGQVQNEQGGEYLSSEEEDSLYDFTLRVLGSTEDVWTKEFQKLGRTYQSPTLVIYSKRIQTGCGTGTSSTGPFYCSADKKVYIDLSFYNEMKNSLGAEGDFAWAYVIAHEVGHHVQNELGTLSKAHAKMNQLSQTEANKVSVQIELQADFLAGLWGHDENELFGSLEQGDLEEALSTAIVIGDDYLQKQAGYHNPQGYTHGTSQQRKKWFKRGFETGDINQGNTFAISYDNL
;
A
#
# COMPACT_ATOMS: atom_id res chain seq x y z
N MET A 1 -6.60 17.77 -13.17
CA MET A 1 -5.27 18.36 -12.77
C MET A 1 -4.37 18.44 -14.00
N ASP A 2 -3.78 19.59 -14.31
CA ASP A 2 -2.84 19.70 -15.45
C ASP A 2 -1.38 19.65 -15.00
N LEU A 3 -0.73 18.54 -15.26
CA LEU A 3 0.70 18.32 -15.03
C LEU A 3 1.52 18.30 -16.33
N SER A 4 0.98 18.72 -17.46
CA SER A 4 1.65 18.65 -18.77
C SER A 4 2.99 19.40 -18.78
N GLY A 5 3.09 20.51 -18.04
CA GLY A 5 4.31 21.31 -17.86
C GLY A 5 5.28 20.79 -16.78
N ARG A 6 4.88 19.77 -16.00
CA ARG A 6 5.72 19.25 -14.90
C ARG A 6 6.75 18.25 -15.40
N ARG A 7 7.93 18.24 -14.77
CA ARG A 7 8.93 17.23 -15.05
C ARG A 7 8.48 15.86 -14.59
N LYS A 8 8.94 14.83 -15.25
CA LYS A 8 8.82 13.45 -14.77
C LYS A 8 9.93 13.17 -13.76
N SER A 9 9.61 12.42 -12.71
CA SER A 9 10.64 11.91 -11.81
C SER A 9 11.52 10.87 -12.52
N SER A 10 12.80 10.85 -12.18
CA SER A 10 13.73 9.78 -12.54
C SER A 10 13.93 8.75 -11.40
N ASN A 11 13.33 8.98 -10.23
CA ASN A 11 13.41 8.06 -9.08
C ASN A 11 12.38 6.93 -9.22
N VAL A 12 12.45 6.19 -10.32
CA VAL A 12 11.49 5.14 -10.65
C VAL A 12 12.21 3.85 -11.05
N GLU A 13 11.68 2.73 -10.59
CA GLU A 13 12.00 1.39 -11.05
C GLU A 13 10.76 0.81 -11.74
N ASP A 14 10.78 0.71 -13.07
CA ASP A 14 9.72 0.04 -13.81
C ASP A 14 10.01 -1.46 -13.83
N ARG A 15 9.17 -2.22 -13.14
CA ARG A 15 9.25 -3.67 -13.04
C ARG A 15 8.04 -4.36 -13.65
N ARG A 16 7.24 -3.65 -14.46
CA ARG A 16 6.16 -4.25 -15.23
C ARG A 16 6.74 -5.29 -16.20
N GLY A 17 6.11 -6.46 -16.31
CA GLY A 17 6.58 -7.55 -17.17
C GLY A 17 7.83 -8.30 -16.69
N SER A 18 8.49 -7.85 -15.61
CA SER A 18 9.48 -8.68 -14.96
C SER A 18 8.76 -9.75 -14.14
N SER A 19 8.80 -11.00 -14.61
CA SER A 19 8.46 -12.16 -13.77
C SER A 19 9.20 -11.98 -12.45
N ALA A 20 8.48 -12.00 -11.32
CA ALA A 20 9.08 -12.00 -10.00
C ALA A 20 10.24 -13.01 -10.02
N GLY A 21 11.47 -12.52 -9.83
CA GLY A 21 12.69 -13.22 -10.16
C GLY A 21 12.62 -14.68 -9.83
N SER A 22 12.90 -15.50 -10.84
CA SER A 22 13.53 -16.78 -10.66
C SER A 22 14.82 -16.54 -9.86
N GLY A 23 14.68 -16.35 -8.53
CA GLY A 23 15.75 -16.68 -7.63
C GLY A 23 16.11 -18.11 -7.97
N SER A 24 17.37 -18.41 -8.25
CA SER A 24 17.90 -19.71 -8.61
C SER A 24 17.39 -20.82 -7.67
N GLY A 25 16.13 -21.16 -7.82
CA GLY A 25 15.54 -22.39 -7.35
C GLY A 25 16.17 -23.46 -8.24
N MET A 26 16.98 -24.31 -7.64
CA MET A 26 17.44 -25.51 -8.31
C MET A 26 16.22 -26.17 -8.94
N ASP A 27 16.26 -26.35 -10.26
CA ASP A 27 15.21 -27.03 -10.99
C ASP A 27 15.05 -28.44 -10.38
N ILE A 28 13.83 -28.73 -9.91
CA ILE A 28 13.50 -30.06 -9.36
C ILE A 28 13.87 -31.16 -10.37
N GLY A 29 13.84 -30.84 -11.67
CA GLY A 29 14.32 -31.71 -12.75
C GLY A 29 15.83 -32.05 -12.64
N ASP A 30 16.65 -31.06 -12.24
CA ASP A 30 18.09 -31.25 -12.03
C ASP A 30 18.39 -32.09 -10.78
N ILE A 31 17.58 -31.98 -9.74
CA ILE A 31 17.69 -32.80 -8.51
C ILE A 31 17.28 -34.23 -8.78
N LEU A 32 16.18 -34.44 -9.49
CA LEU A 32 15.73 -35.79 -9.93
C LEU A 32 16.70 -36.44 -10.93
N GLY A 33 17.30 -35.66 -11.83
CA GLY A 33 18.31 -36.14 -12.78
C GLY A 33 19.61 -36.59 -12.11
N LYS A 34 20.00 -35.94 -10.99
CA LYS A 34 21.17 -36.34 -10.19
C LYS A 34 20.90 -37.55 -9.29
N LEU A 35 19.69 -37.74 -8.81
CA LEU A 35 19.28 -38.92 -8.03
C LEU A 35 19.21 -40.20 -8.86
N ASN A 36 18.91 -40.09 -10.18
CA ASN A 36 18.78 -41.24 -11.05
C ASN A 36 20.11 -41.71 -11.69
N ARG A 37 21.24 -41.04 -11.42
CA ARG A 37 22.58 -41.42 -11.90
C ARG A 37 23.54 -41.99 -10.85
N GLY A 38 23.08 -42.26 -9.62
CA GLY A 38 23.88 -42.72 -8.49
C GLY A 38 23.52 -44.12 -8.00
N GLY A 39 23.44 -45.11 -8.89
CA GLY A 39 23.42 -46.52 -8.50
C GLY A 39 24.84 -47.07 -8.35
N GLY A 40 25.37 -47.08 -7.13
CA GLY A 40 26.68 -47.64 -6.79
C GLY A 40 26.77 -47.94 -5.29
N SER A 41 26.75 -49.20 -4.97
CA SER A 41 26.93 -49.91 -3.70
C SER A 41 27.95 -49.30 -2.74
N GLY A 42 27.62 -49.25 -1.43
CA GLY A 42 28.56 -48.91 -0.34
C GLY A 42 27.90 -48.84 1.04
N SER A 43 28.18 -49.87 1.81
CA SER A 43 27.82 -50.16 3.19
C SER A 43 28.18 -49.10 4.22
N GLY A 44 27.33 -48.87 5.24
CA GLY A 44 27.71 -48.69 6.65
C GLY A 44 27.77 -47.24 7.16
N GLY A 45 27.06 -46.96 8.24
CA GLY A 45 27.38 -45.92 9.21
C GLY A 45 26.22 -45.04 9.60
N GLY A 46 25.63 -45.24 10.77
CA GLY A 46 24.64 -44.40 11.37
C GLY A 46 25.22 -43.02 11.75
N GLY A 47 24.44 -41.98 11.51
CA GLY A 47 24.77 -40.63 11.88
C GLY A 47 23.49 -39.82 12.00
N GLY A 48 23.21 -39.33 13.20
CA GLY A 48 21.98 -38.63 13.61
C GLY A 48 21.66 -37.40 12.78
N LEU A 49 20.38 -37.15 12.70
CA LEU A 49 19.79 -35.90 12.15
C LEU A 49 20.26 -34.71 12.99
N PRO A 50 20.77 -33.63 12.39
CA PRO A 50 20.99 -32.40 13.13
C PRO A 50 19.65 -31.75 13.45
N SER A 51 19.45 -31.49 14.74
CA SER A 51 18.37 -30.69 15.32
C SER A 51 18.34 -29.31 14.66
N LEU A 52 17.25 -28.96 13.99
CA LEU A 52 16.93 -27.59 13.58
C LEU A 52 16.54 -26.79 14.82
N GLY A 53 17.53 -26.33 15.56
CA GLY A 53 17.36 -25.37 16.66
C GLY A 53 17.46 -23.94 16.13
N GLY A 54 16.47 -23.13 16.45
CA GLY A 54 16.61 -21.69 16.59
C GLY A 54 16.42 -20.84 15.36
N LEU A 55 15.16 -20.62 14.97
CA LEU A 55 14.79 -19.40 14.26
C LEU A 55 14.64 -18.28 15.30
N PRO A 56 15.39 -17.18 15.20
CA PRO A 56 15.11 -16.01 16.02
C PRO A 56 13.81 -15.37 15.52
N GLY A 57 12.79 -15.36 16.37
CA GLY A 57 11.53 -14.65 16.15
C GLY A 57 11.79 -13.15 16.06
N GLY A 58 12.02 -12.64 14.87
CA GLY A 58 11.99 -11.22 14.56
C GLY A 58 10.54 -10.76 14.51
N LYS A 59 10.00 -10.26 15.62
CA LYS A 59 8.78 -9.45 15.63
C LYS A 59 9.11 -8.09 15.02
N GLY A 60 9.13 -7.99 13.70
CA GLY A 60 9.24 -6.74 12.94
C GLY A 60 7.85 -6.30 12.52
N GLY A 61 7.34 -5.25 13.13
CA GLY A 61 6.06 -4.65 12.77
C GLY A 61 6.09 -4.03 11.38
N CYS A 62 5.52 -4.75 10.43
CA CYS A 62 5.24 -4.26 9.07
C CYS A 62 3.85 -4.72 8.65
N SER A 63 2.87 -4.69 9.57
CA SER A 63 1.59 -5.37 9.37
C SER A 63 0.40 -4.45 9.12
N THR A 64 0.57 -3.14 8.98
CA THR A 64 -0.59 -2.25 9.12
C THR A 64 -1.17 -1.76 7.79
N ILE A 65 -0.42 -1.81 6.70
CA ILE A 65 -0.89 -1.28 5.39
C ILE A 65 -1.56 -2.36 4.52
N ILE A 66 -1.36 -3.64 4.83
CA ILE A 66 -1.85 -4.78 4.03
C ILE A 66 -3.37 -5.04 4.21
N ILE A 67 -4.03 -4.42 5.18
CA ILE A 67 -5.37 -4.85 5.63
C ILE A 67 -6.53 -4.35 4.74
N ILE A 68 -6.43 -3.18 4.09
CA ILE A 68 -7.56 -2.65 3.29
C ILE A 68 -7.94 -3.59 2.14
N LEU A 69 -6.98 -4.19 1.50
CA LEU A 69 -7.21 -4.98 0.28
C LEU A 69 -7.44 -6.46 0.55
N VAL A 70 -6.98 -6.97 1.68
CA VAL A 70 -7.42 -8.30 2.15
C VAL A 70 -8.94 -8.28 2.42
N ILE A 71 -9.47 -7.17 2.92
CA ILE A 71 -10.91 -7.00 3.11
C ILE A 71 -11.63 -6.98 1.76
N LEU A 72 -11.13 -6.26 0.76
CA LEU A 72 -11.72 -6.22 -0.59
C LEU A 72 -11.61 -7.58 -1.29
N ALA A 73 -10.51 -8.30 -1.16
CA ALA A 73 -10.35 -9.65 -1.74
C ALA A 73 -11.28 -10.67 -1.07
N LEU A 74 -11.46 -10.61 0.26
CA LEU A 74 -12.40 -11.47 0.98
C LEU A 74 -13.86 -11.15 0.60
N LEU A 75 -14.20 -9.89 0.32
CA LEU A 75 -15.53 -9.50 -0.14
C LEU A 75 -15.85 -10.01 -1.54
N PHE A 76 -14.88 -10.00 -2.43
CA PHE A 76 -15.07 -10.53 -3.78
C PHE A 76 -15.26 -12.06 -3.79
N MET A 77 -14.57 -12.78 -2.89
CA MET A 77 -14.74 -14.23 -2.76
C MET A 77 -16.05 -14.66 -2.09
N CYS A 78 -16.65 -13.82 -1.24
CA CYS A 78 -17.92 -14.13 -0.57
C CYS A 78 -19.18 -13.72 -1.37
N ASN A 79 -19.05 -12.90 -2.42
CA ASN A 79 -20.19 -12.41 -3.20
C ASN A 79 -20.53 -13.25 -4.45
N GLY A 80 -19.86 -14.37 -4.67
CA GLY A 80 -20.16 -15.38 -5.68
C GLY A 80 -21.26 -16.32 -5.21
N GLY A 81 -22.50 -15.95 -5.47
CA GLY A 81 -23.79 -16.61 -5.34
C GLY A 81 -23.86 -18.04 -4.79
N GLY A 82 -24.45 -18.20 -3.62
CA GLY A 82 -24.91 -19.50 -3.12
C GLY A 82 -25.12 -19.52 -1.60
N GLY A 83 -26.36 -19.46 -1.16
CA GLY A 83 -26.94 -20.04 0.07
C GLY A 83 -26.20 -19.81 1.40
N ILE A 84 -26.90 -19.13 2.30
CA ILE A 84 -26.57 -19.01 3.73
C ILE A 84 -26.45 -20.43 4.33
N GLY A 85 -25.26 -20.88 4.63
CA GLY A 85 -24.97 -22.14 5.32
C GLY A 85 -23.67 -22.03 6.10
N ASP A 86 -23.82 -22.02 7.41
CA ASP A 86 -22.80 -22.33 8.44
C ASP A 86 -21.45 -21.64 8.38
N MET A 87 -21.34 -20.54 9.14
CA MET A 87 -20.15 -19.74 9.37
C MET A 87 -19.09 -20.40 10.27
N SER A 88 -19.27 -21.67 10.66
CA SER A 88 -18.33 -22.40 11.53
C SER A 88 -17.19 -23.07 10.78
N SER A 89 -17.24 -23.14 9.45
CA SER A 89 -16.23 -23.82 8.62
C SER A 89 -15.04 -22.97 8.18
N CYS A 90 -15.08 -21.64 8.40
CA CYS A 90 -13.98 -20.75 7.97
C CYS A 90 -12.83 -20.60 9.00
N ALA A 91 -12.97 -21.16 10.20
CA ALA A 91 -11.99 -20.97 11.28
C ALA A 91 -11.01 -22.16 11.48
N GLY A 92 -11.03 -23.19 10.66
CA GLY A 92 -10.27 -24.43 10.87
C GLY A 92 -9.47 -24.98 9.69
N GLY A 93 -9.40 -24.28 8.58
CA GLY A 93 -8.66 -24.72 7.39
C GLY A 93 -7.23 -24.22 7.35
N ASN A 94 -6.28 -25.12 7.13
CA ASN A 94 -4.87 -24.81 6.89
C ASN A 94 -4.74 -23.84 5.70
N PHE A 95 -4.26 -22.61 5.95
CA PHE A 95 -4.12 -21.54 4.95
C PHE A 95 -3.24 -21.90 3.74
N GLY A 96 -2.52 -23.01 3.82
CA GLY A 96 -1.67 -23.53 2.75
C GLY A 96 -2.41 -24.26 1.62
N ASP A 97 -3.58 -24.83 1.88
CA ASP A 97 -4.27 -25.67 0.89
C ASP A 97 -5.21 -24.88 -0.05
N ILE A 98 -5.50 -23.61 0.28
CA ILE A 98 -6.34 -22.73 -0.55
C ILE A 98 -5.57 -22.25 -1.81
N PHE A 99 -4.23 -22.24 -1.77
CA PHE A 99 -3.40 -21.73 -2.87
C PHE A 99 -2.96 -22.78 -3.90
N THR A 100 -3.27 -24.07 -3.71
CA THR A 100 -2.91 -25.16 -4.67
C THR A 100 -4.08 -25.65 -5.52
N GLY A 101 -5.29 -25.17 -5.32
CA GLY A 101 -6.47 -25.47 -6.14
C GLY A 101 -6.43 -24.71 -7.47
N GLN A 102 -6.36 -25.44 -8.56
CA GLN A 102 -6.41 -25.04 -9.97
C GLN A 102 -7.11 -23.69 -10.23
N VAL A 103 -6.30 -22.69 -10.64
CA VAL A 103 -6.77 -21.45 -11.26
C VAL A 103 -7.34 -21.80 -12.64
N GLN A 104 -8.63 -22.04 -12.70
CA GLN A 104 -9.38 -21.99 -13.95
C GLN A 104 -10.42 -20.87 -13.83
N ASN A 105 -10.32 -19.91 -14.74
CA ASN A 105 -11.11 -18.70 -14.94
C ASN A 105 -10.76 -17.49 -14.04
N GLU A 106 -9.68 -16.80 -14.41
CA GLU A 106 -9.60 -15.36 -14.24
C GLU A 106 -10.65 -14.71 -15.18
N GLN A 107 -11.85 -14.46 -14.67
CA GLN A 107 -12.73 -13.46 -15.29
C GLN A 107 -12.13 -12.10 -14.98
N GLY A 108 -11.58 -11.49 -16.03
CA GLY A 108 -10.75 -10.33 -16.04
C GLY A 108 -11.39 -9.12 -15.39
N GLY A 109 -10.69 -8.55 -14.42
CA GLY A 109 -10.69 -7.11 -14.29
C GLY A 109 -10.29 -6.51 -15.64
N GLU A 110 -10.97 -5.48 -16.06
CA GLU A 110 -10.71 -4.76 -17.30
C GLU A 110 -9.28 -4.21 -17.22
N TYR A 111 -8.36 -4.82 -17.97
CA TYR A 111 -6.99 -4.34 -18.06
C TYR A 111 -6.98 -3.02 -18.82
N LEU A 112 -6.18 -2.06 -18.35
CA LEU A 112 -5.89 -0.86 -19.11
C LEU A 112 -5.39 -1.27 -20.50
N SER A 113 -5.83 -0.58 -21.55
CA SER A 113 -5.17 -0.68 -22.85
C SER A 113 -3.71 -0.21 -22.71
N SER A 114 -2.84 -0.60 -23.61
CA SER A 114 -1.43 -0.17 -23.57
C SER A 114 -1.29 1.36 -23.61
N GLU A 115 -2.17 2.05 -24.33
CA GLU A 115 -2.16 3.51 -24.42
C GLU A 115 -2.62 4.18 -23.12
N GLU A 116 -3.66 3.64 -22.46
CA GLU A 116 -4.11 4.12 -21.15
C GLU A 116 -3.06 3.87 -20.08
N GLU A 117 -2.42 2.69 -20.09
CA GLU A 117 -1.36 2.36 -19.15
C GLU A 117 -0.13 3.27 -19.31
N ASP A 118 0.27 3.57 -20.56
CA ASP A 118 1.39 4.48 -20.86
C ASP A 118 1.05 5.93 -20.44
N SER A 119 -0.19 6.36 -20.67
CA SER A 119 -0.66 7.68 -20.22
C SER A 119 -0.69 7.80 -18.70
N LEU A 120 -1.22 6.78 -18.01
CA LEU A 120 -1.25 6.74 -16.55
C LEU A 120 0.16 6.64 -15.95
N TYR A 121 1.05 5.87 -16.57
CA TYR A 121 2.45 5.80 -16.21
C TYR A 121 3.11 7.19 -16.29
N ASP A 122 2.94 7.88 -17.42
CA ASP A 122 3.48 9.23 -17.62
C ASP A 122 2.99 10.22 -16.55
N PHE A 123 1.68 10.22 -16.33
CA PHE A 123 1.04 11.05 -15.29
C PHE A 123 1.60 10.71 -13.89
N THR A 124 1.72 9.42 -13.56
CA THR A 124 2.30 8.95 -12.29
C THR A 124 3.70 9.49 -12.05
N LEU A 125 4.56 9.50 -13.08
CA LEU A 125 5.91 10.05 -12.98
C LEU A 125 5.91 11.58 -12.78
N ARG A 126 4.93 12.30 -13.33
CA ARG A 126 4.80 13.75 -13.12
C ARG A 126 4.30 14.07 -11.72
N VAL A 127 3.34 13.30 -11.20
CA VAL A 127 2.91 13.42 -9.80
C VAL A 127 4.09 13.19 -8.85
N LEU A 128 4.88 12.13 -9.07
CA LEU A 128 6.06 11.89 -8.24
C LEU A 128 7.07 13.05 -8.35
N GLY A 129 7.35 13.56 -9.55
CA GLY A 129 8.21 14.72 -9.76
C GLY A 129 7.72 15.97 -9.04
N SER A 130 6.40 16.19 -9.03
CA SER A 130 5.74 17.25 -8.28
C SER A 130 5.94 17.09 -6.77
N THR A 131 5.72 15.89 -6.24
CA THR A 131 5.94 15.63 -4.80
C THR A 131 7.40 15.87 -4.39
N GLU A 132 8.37 15.52 -5.24
CA GLU A 132 9.79 15.78 -4.98
C GLU A 132 10.08 17.28 -4.89
N ASP A 133 9.52 18.09 -5.78
CA ASP A 133 9.72 19.53 -5.81
C ASP A 133 9.10 20.22 -4.60
N VAL A 134 7.88 19.86 -4.23
CA VAL A 134 7.17 20.37 -3.06
C VAL A 134 7.91 19.99 -1.78
N TRP A 135 8.18 18.70 -1.56
CA TRP A 135 8.82 18.26 -0.32
C TRP A 135 10.26 18.73 -0.17
N THR A 136 10.98 18.96 -1.28
CA THR A 136 12.28 19.61 -1.21
C THR A 136 12.18 21.01 -0.61
N LYS A 137 11.19 21.80 -1.03
CA LYS A 137 10.96 23.16 -0.49
C LYS A 137 10.50 23.10 0.96
N GLU A 138 9.57 22.22 1.30
CA GLU A 138 9.06 22.08 2.67
C GLU A 138 10.18 21.66 3.64
N PHE A 139 11.03 20.73 3.28
CA PHE A 139 12.18 20.34 4.11
C PHE A 139 13.21 21.46 4.25
N GLN A 140 13.42 22.26 3.21
CA GLN A 140 14.28 23.45 3.30
C GLN A 140 13.73 24.48 4.30
N LYS A 141 12.41 24.72 4.33
CA LYS A 141 11.76 25.56 5.35
C LYS A 141 12.02 25.03 6.78
N LEU A 142 12.12 23.71 6.94
CA LEU A 142 12.44 23.04 8.21
C LEU A 142 13.95 23.00 8.52
N GLY A 143 14.81 23.55 7.66
CA GLY A 143 16.27 23.46 7.79
C GLY A 143 16.82 22.03 7.58
N ARG A 144 16.13 21.20 6.81
CA ARG A 144 16.46 19.79 6.55
C ARG A 144 16.63 19.53 5.05
N THR A 145 17.25 18.42 4.72
CA THR A 145 17.35 17.92 3.34
C THR A 145 16.36 16.79 3.13
N TYR A 146 15.54 16.89 2.10
CA TYR A 146 14.62 15.82 1.69
C TYR A 146 15.37 14.77 0.87
N GLN A 147 15.10 13.50 1.16
CA GLN A 147 15.53 12.37 0.35
C GLN A 147 14.29 11.79 -0.31
N SER A 148 14.17 11.91 -1.63
CA SER A 148 12.99 11.40 -2.35
C SER A 148 12.90 9.88 -2.28
N PRO A 149 11.70 9.32 -2.21
CA PRO A 149 11.52 7.87 -2.30
C PRO A 149 11.77 7.38 -3.72
N THR A 150 12.05 6.10 -3.87
CA THR A 150 11.97 5.44 -5.18
C THR A 150 10.55 4.91 -5.38
N LEU A 151 9.94 5.20 -6.52
CA LEU A 151 8.68 4.58 -6.93
C LEU A 151 8.98 3.28 -7.69
N VAL A 152 8.39 2.18 -7.27
CA VAL A 152 8.45 0.89 -7.97
C VAL A 152 7.09 0.62 -8.60
N ILE A 153 7.05 0.60 -9.93
CA ILE A 153 5.85 0.22 -10.68
C ILE A 153 5.98 -1.26 -11.04
N TYR A 154 5.00 -2.05 -10.64
CA TYR A 154 5.02 -3.49 -10.82
C TYR A 154 3.67 -4.00 -11.36
N SER A 155 3.61 -5.26 -11.76
CA SER A 155 2.38 -5.95 -12.14
C SER A 155 2.21 -7.22 -11.34
N LYS A 156 1.02 -7.41 -10.79
CA LYS A 156 0.54 -8.62 -10.09
C LYS A 156 1.24 -8.89 -8.75
N ARG A 157 2.56 -9.03 -8.70
CA ARG A 157 3.29 -9.41 -7.49
C ARG A 157 4.70 -8.84 -7.46
N ILE A 158 5.12 -8.40 -6.27
CA ILE A 158 6.46 -7.85 -6.02
C ILE A 158 7.00 -8.30 -4.65
N GLN A 159 8.31 -8.55 -4.55
CA GLN A 159 9.01 -8.73 -3.27
C GLN A 159 9.58 -7.40 -2.81
N THR A 160 9.38 -7.06 -1.54
CA THR A 160 9.79 -5.80 -0.94
C THR A 160 10.50 -6.02 0.39
N GLY A 161 11.11 -5.00 0.95
CA GLY A 161 11.65 -5.04 2.30
C GLY A 161 10.62 -5.28 3.41
N CYS A 162 9.33 -5.03 3.10
CA CYS A 162 8.21 -5.22 4.02
C CYS A 162 7.43 -6.53 3.79
N GLY A 163 7.85 -7.36 2.86
CA GLY A 163 7.18 -8.60 2.48
C GLY A 163 6.71 -8.59 1.03
N THR A 164 5.76 -9.45 0.70
CA THR A 164 5.21 -9.56 -0.64
C THR A 164 4.05 -8.60 -0.84
N GLY A 165 4.15 -7.72 -1.84
CA GLY A 165 3.03 -6.93 -2.37
C GLY A 165 2.35 -7.66 -3.53
N THR A 166 1.05 -7.45 -3.69
CA THR A 166 0.23 -7.95 -4.80
C THR A 166 -0.66 -6.82 -5.33
N SER A 167 -1.25 -6.99 -6.52
CA SER A 167 -2.22 -5.99 -7.04
C SER A 167 -3.34 -5.72 -6.04
N SER A 168 -3.80 -6.76 -5.33
CA SER A 168 -4.81 -6.62 -4.26
C SER A 168 -4.31 -5.94 -2.98
N THR A 169 -3.00 -5.69 -2.84
CA THR A 169 -2.47 -4.88 -1.74
C THR A 169 -2.73 -3.39 -1.95
N GLY A 170 -2.95 -2.96 -3.20
CA GLY A 170 -2.98 -1.57 -3.61
C GLY A 170 -1.63 -0.88 -3.55
N PRO A 171 -1.58 0.42 -3.78
CA PRO A 171 -0.41 1.23 -3.52
C PRO A 171 0.02 1.17 -2.05
N PHE A 172 1.31 1.17 -1.78
CA PHE A 172 1.83 1.21 -0.41
C PHE A 172 3.26 1.74 -0.33
N TYR A 173 3.57 2.33 0.80
CA TYR A 173 4.94 2.70 1.17
C TYR A 173 5.57 1.64 2.06
N CYS A 174 6.79 1.22 1.76
CA CYS A 174 7.58 0.34 2.61
C CYS A 174 8.70 1.13 3.31
N SER A 175 8.61 1.25 4.63
CA SER A 175 9.61 1.98 5.42
C SER A 175 10.95 1.27 5.52
N ALA A 176 11.01 -0.05 5.31
CA ALA A 176 12.24 -0.85 5.40
C ALA A 176 13.19 -0.59 4.21
N ASP A 177 12.66 -0.33 3.04
CA ASP A 177 13.45 -0.03 1.83
C ASP A 177 13.24 1.39 1.29
N LYS A 178 12.34 2.17 1.93
CA LYS A 178 12.01 3.56 1.59
C LYS A 178 11.46 3.73 0.17
N LYS A 179 10.66 2.78 -0.26
CA LYS A 179 10.06 2.77 -1.60
C LYS A 179 8.54 2.83 -1.54
N VAL A 180 7.97 3.52 -2.53
CA VAL A 180 6.55 3.48 -2.83
C VAL A 180 6.32 2.42 -3.91
N TYR A 181 5.31 1.59 -3.74
CA TYR A 181 4.98 0.48 -4.65
C TYR A 181 3.58 0.67 -5.22
N ILE A 182 3.46 0.61 -6.54
CA ILE A 182 2.18 0.80 -7.24
C ILE A 182 2.04 -0.23 -8.36
N ASP A 183 0.89 -0.90 -8.42
CA ASP A 183 0.40 -1.58 -9.62
C ASP A 183 -0.60 -0.64 -10.31
N LEU A 184 -0.34 -0.26 -11.57
CA LEU A 184 -1.19 0.69 -12.29
C LEU A 184 -2.61 0.17 -12.50
N SER A 185 -2.82 -1.15 -12.47
CA SER A 185 -4.16 -1.75 -12.56
C SER A 185 -5.09 -1.32 -11.40
N PHE A 186 -4.52 -0.84 -10.28
CA PHE A 186 -5.29 -0.31 -9.16
C PHE A 186 -6.15 0.91 -9.53
N TYR A 187 -5.75 1.67 -10.56
CA TYR A 187 -6.56 2.78 -11.07
C TYR A 187 -7.95 2.30 -11.53
N ASN A 188 -8.01 1.17 -12.23
CA ASN A 188 -9.29 0.57 -12.63
C ASN A 188 -10.11 0.09 -11.43
N GLU A 189 -9.46 -0.44 -10.39
CA GLU A 189 -10.13 -0.82 -9.16
C GLU A 189 -10.71 0.39 -8.42
N MET A 190 -9.97 1.49 -8.33
CA MET A 190 -10.47 2.75 -7.79
C MET A 190 -11.71 3.23 -8.54
N LYS A 191 -11.65 3.26 -9.86
CA LYS A 191 -12.75 3.73 -10.71
C LYS A 191 -13.97 2.80 -10.63
N ASN A 192 -13.78 1.51 -10.87
CA ASN A 192 -14.87 0.56 -11.09
C ASN A 192 -15.46 0.02 -9.78
N SER A 193 -14.63 -0.19 -8.75
CA SER A 193 -15.06 -0.79 -7.48
C SER A 193 -15.36 0.25 -6.42
N LEU A 194 -14.61 1.35 -6.36
CA LEU A 194 -14.74 2.37 -5.34
C LEU A 194 -15.50 3.62 -5.83
N GLY A 195 -15.67 3.79 -7.15
CA GLY A 195 -16.25 5.00 -7.72
C GLY A 195 -15.38 6.25 -7.50
N ALA A 196 -14.07 6.05 -7.29
CA ALA A 196 -13.08 7.10 -7.17
C ALA A 196 -12.49 7.36 -8.56
N GLU A 197 -13.05 8.34 -9.25
CA GLU A 197 -12.64 8.73 -10.60
C GLU A 197 -11.84 10.03 -10.56
N GLY A 198 -11.04 10.23 -11.60
CA GLY A 198 -10.31 11.45 -11.84
C GLY A 198 -8.80 11.31 -11.69
N ASP A 199 -8.10 12.23 -12.31
CA ASP A 199 -6.63 12.24 -12.25
C ASP A 199 -6.11 12.72 -10.90
N PHE A 200 -6.81 13.64 -10.25
CA PHE A 200 -6.43 14.08 -8.90
C PHE A 200 -6.77 13.04 -7.82
N ALA A 201 -7.75 12.15 -8.06
CA ALA A 201 -7.98 10.98 -7.22
C ALA A 201 -6.74 10.05 -7.22
N TRP A 202 -6.16 9.80 -8.38
CA TRP A 202 -4.93 9.02 -8.52
C TRP A 202 -3.71 9.75 -7.93
N ALA A 203 -3.60 11.05 -8.19
CA ALA A 203 -2.54 11.89 -7.64
C ALA A 203 -2.58 11.92 -6.10
N TYR A 204 -3.76 11.99 -5.49
CA TYR A 204 -3.96 11.90 -4.04
C TYR A 204 -3.40 10.60 -3.46
N VAL A 205 -3.67 9.46 -4.09
CA VAL A 205 -3.15 8.17 -3.61
C VAL A 205 -1.62 8.16 -3.62
N ILE A 206 -0.99 8.62 -4.70
CA ILE A 206 0.47 8.71 -4.79
C ILE A 206 1.02 9.66 -3.71
N ALA A 207 0.39 10.83 -3.55
CA ALA A 207 0.80 11.83 -2.56
C ALA A 207 0.64 11.31 -1.12
N HIS A 208 -0.37 10.47 -0.84
CA HIS A 208 -0.58 9.80 0.44
C HIS A 208 0.57 8.83 0.76
N GLU A 209 0.98 7.99 -0.20
CA GLU A 209 2.10 7.07 -0.01
C GLU A 209 3.43 7.83 0.16
N VAL A 210 3.61 8.93 -0.57
CA VAL A 210 4.74 9.86 -0.34
C VAL A 210 4.62 10.52 1.03
N GLY A 211 3.41 10.80 1.52
CA GLY A 211 3.15 11.27 2.88
C GLY A 211 3.72 10.33 3.95
N HIS A 212 3.57 9.01 3.78
CA HIS A 212 4.22 8.02 4.65
C HIS A 212 5.75 8.07 4.56
N HIS A 213 6.28 8.32 3.37
CA HIS A 213 7.72 8.54 3.24
C HIS A 213 8.18 9.79 3.98
N VAL A 214 7.44 10.90 3.89
CA VAL A 214 7.71 12.13 4.63
C VAL A 214 7.67 11.89 6.15
N GLN A 215 6.68 11.14 6.63
CA GLN A 215 6.61 10.73 8.05
C GLN A 215 7.85 9.92 8.47
N ASN A 216 8.33 9.05 7.59
CA ASN A 216 9.56 8.29 7.85
C ASN A 216 10.78 9.21 7.93
N GLU A 217 10.95 10.14 6.99
CA GLU A 217 12.05 11.11 6.98
C GLU A 217 11.98 12.08 8.19
N LEU A 218 10.80 12.42 8.68
CA LEU A 218 10.59 13.21 9.89
C LEU A 218 10.79 12.38 11.19
N GLY A 219 10.89 11.05 11.08
CA GLY A 219 11.03 10.13 12.21
C GLY A 219 9.72 9.86 12.95
N THR A 220 8.58 10.26 12.38
CA THR A 220 7.25 10.03 12.96
C THR A 220 6.90 8.54 12.94
N LEU A 221 7.10 7.86 11.80
CA LEU A 221 6.79 6.42 11.69
C LEU A 221 7.54 5.57 12.70
N SER A 222 8.84 5.80 12.87
CA SER A 222 9.64 5.00 13.82
C SER A 222 9.16 5.16 15.25
N LYS A 223 8.78 6.38 15.65
CA LYS A 223 8.22 6.67 16.99
C LYS A 223 6.84 6.02 17.16
N ALA A 224 5.98 6.12 16.16
CA ALA A 224 4.65 5.54 16.17
C ALA A 224 4.71 4.01 16.25
N HIS A 225 5.53 3.35 15.43
CA HIS A 225 5.72 1.90 15.46
C HIS A 225 6.30 1.42 16.79
N ALA A 226 7.28 2.14 17.34
CA ALA A 226 7.82 1.81 18.67
C ALA A 226 6.74 1.88 19.77
N LYS A 227 5.83 2.86 19.68
CA LYS A 227 4.67 2.98 20.58
C LYS A 227 3.69 1.82 20.37
N MET A 228 3.32 1.51 19.12
CA MET A 228 2.37 0.43 18.80
C MET A 228 2.81 -0.92 19.32
N ASN A 229 4.13 -1.22 19.29
CA ASN A 229 4.69 -2.48 19.81
C ASN A 229 4.49 -2.69 21.31
N GLN A 230 4.12 -1.66 22.05
CA GLN A 230 3.91 -1.68 23.51
C GLN A 230 2.41 -1.66 23.89
N LEU A 231 1.52 -1.57 22.93
CA LEU A 231 0.09 -1.37 23.12
C LEU A 231 -0.71 -2.66 22.83
N SER A 232 -1.94 -2.71 23.33
CA SER A 232 -2.92 -3.67 22.84
C SER A 232 -3.25 -3.42 21.37
N GLN A 233 -3.79 -4.42 20.68
CA GLN A 233 -4.16 -4.27 19.26
C GLN A 233 -5.10 -3.08 19.04
N THR A 234 -6.14 -2.91 19.87
CA THR A 234 -7.09 -1.80 19.76
C THR A 234 -6.41 -0.45 19.92
N GLU A 235 -5.50 -0.30 20.88
CA GLU A 235 -4.77 0.96 21.07
C GLU A 235 -3.71 1.19 19.97
N ALA A 236 -3.09 0.12 19.47
CA ALA A 236 -2.19 0.20 18.31
C ALA A 236 -2.94 0.64 17.06
N ASN A 237 -4.17 0.16 16.83
CA ASN A 237 -5.01 0.59 15.73
C ASN A 237 -5.29 2.09 15.79
N LYS A 238 -5.54 2.67 16.96
CA LYS A 238 -5.71 4.12 17.11
C LYS A 238 -4.46 4.91 16.69
N VAL A 239 -3.27 4.38 17.02
CA VAL A 239 -2.01 4.98 16.56
C VAL A 239 -1.86 4.85 15.05
N SER A 240 -2.27 3.72 14.47
CA SER A 240 -2.34 3.55 13.01
C SER A 240 -3.20 4.61 12.36
N VAL A 241 -4.42 4.83 12.87
CA VAL A 241 -5.31 5.90 12.38
C VAL A 241 -4.61 7.27 12.45
N GLN A 242 -3.86 7.59 13.51
CA GLN A 242 -3.10 8.84 13.60
C GLN A 242 -2.04 8.97 12.50
N ILE A 243 -1.36 7.86 12.15
CA ILE A 243 -0.40 7.80 11.02
C ILE A 243 -1.11 8.12 9.72
N GLU A 244 -2.21 7.42 9.44
CA GLU A 244 -2.97 7.55 8.19
C GLU A 244 -3.54 8.95 7.98
N LEU A 245 -4.18 9.50 9.02
CA LEU A 245 -4.75 10.85 8.95
C LEU A 245 -3.67 11.92 8.77
N GLN A 246 -2.46 11.69 9.30
CA GLN A 246 -1.34 12.57 9.01
C GLN A 246 -0.85 12.43 7.58
N ALA A 247 -0.86 11.23 7.00
CA ALA A 247 -0.54 11.03 5.59
C ALA A 247 -1.57 11.71 4.68
N ASP A 248 -2.87 11.64 5.01
CA ASP A 248 -3.92 12.40 4.32
C ASP A 248 -3.67 13.91 4.40
N PHE A 249 -3.29 14.43 5.57
CA PHE A 249 -2.93 15.84 5.73
C PHE A 249 -1.74 16.22 4.85
N LEU A 250 -0.70 15.39 4.81
CA LEU A 250 0.49 15.64 4.00
C LEU A 250 0.18 15.59 2.50
N ALA A 251 -0.71 14.71 2.07
CA ALA A 251 -1.22 14.70 0.70
C ALA A 251 -1.99 15.98 0.36
N GLY A 252 -2.81 16.49 1.30
CA GLY A 252 -3.50 17.76 1.14
C GLY A 252 -2.54 18.95 1.08
N LEU A 253 -1.51 18.97 1.93
CA LEU A 253 -0.48 20.01 1.92
C LEU A 253 0.29 20.00 0.58
N TRP A 254 0.63 18.83 0.06
CA TRP A 254 1.22 18.72 -1.26
C TRP A 254 0.32 19.34 -2.34
N GLY A 255 -0.98 19.03 -2.33
CA GLY A 255 -1.93 19.62 -3.28
C GLY A 255 -2.03 21.13 -3.19
N HIS A 256 -2.01 21.69 -1.95
CA HIS A 256 -1.93 23.13 -1.72
C HIS A 256 -0.70 23.75 -2.38
N ASP A 257 0.47 23.25 -2.04
CA ASP A 257 1.74 23.79 -2.50
C ASP A 257 1.95 23.60 -4.00
N GLU A 258 1.49 22.47 -4.57
CA GLU A 258 1.51 22.26 -6.02
C GLU A 258 0.66 23.31 -6.73
N ASN A 259 -0.52 23.59 -6.21
CA ASN A 259 -1.38 24.62 -6.79
C ASN A 259 -0.81 26.04 -6.62
N GLU A 260 -0.30 26.38 -5.43
CA GLU A 260 0.31 27.69 -5.18
C GLU A 260 1.58 27.94 -6.02
N LEU A 261 2.38 26.91 -6.26
CA LEU A 261 3.63 27.04 -6.97
C LEU A 261 3.50 26.96 -8.48
N PHE A 262 2.52 26.19 -8.97
CA PHE A 262 2.45 25.82 -10.39
C PHE A 262 1.08 25.99 -11.01
N GLY A 263 0.03 26.21 -10.21
CA GLY A 263 -1.34 26.39 -10.70
C GLY A 263 -1.88 25.16 -11.42
N SER A 264 -1.50 23.96 -10.96
CA SER A 264 -1.78 22.70 -11.67
C SER A 264 -3.19 22.18 -11.45
N LEU A 265 -3.93 22.68 -10.43
CA LEU A 265 -5.27 22.19 -10.12
C LEU A 265 -6.33 22.84 -11.01
N GLU A 266 -7.30 22.03 -11.37
CA GLU A 266 -8.46 22.40 -12.18
C GLU A 266 -9.74 22.34 -11.35
N GLN A 267 -10.81 22.86 -11.93
CA GLN A 267 -12.11 22.81 -11.26
C GLN A 267 -12.58 21.36 -11.11
N GLY A 268 -12.84 20.92 -9.89
CA GLY A 268 -13.30 19.56 -9.58
C GLY A 268 -12.25 18.70 -8.90
N ASP A 269 -10.96 19.03 -9.05
CA ASP A 269 -9.86 18.21 -8.51
C ASP A 269 -9.97 17.99 -7.00
N LEU A 270 -10.23 19.07 -6.25
CA LEU A 270 -10.38 18.96 -4.81
C LEU A 270 -11.52 17.99 -4.42
N GLU A 271 -12.63 18.02 -5.15
CA GLU A 271 -13.77 17.14 -4.95
C GLU A 271 -13.43 15.69 -5.26
N GLU A 272 -12.58 15.42 -6.26
CA GLU A 272 -12.08 14.08 -6.57
C GLU A 272 -11.30 13.49 -5.40
N ALA A 273 -10.32 14.23 -4.87
CA ALA A 273 -9.56 13.77 -3.69
C ALA A 273 -10.45 13.59 -2.46
N LEU A 274 -11.36 14.54 -2.18
CA LEU A 274 -12.27 14.44 -1.04
C LEU A 274 -13.22 13.26 -1.17
N SER A 275 -13.70 12.96 -2.38
CA SER A 275 -14.54 11.79 -2.66
C SER A 275 -13.76 10.50 -2.49
N THR A 276 -12.52 10.45 -2.96
CA THR A 276 -11.61 9.32 -2.78
C THR A 276 -11.35 9.05 -1.30
N ALA A 277 -11.02 10.09 -0.52
CA ALA A 277 -10.82 9.96 0.93
C ALA A 277 -12.04 9.39 1.66
N ILE A 278 -13.25 9.68 1.18
CA ILE A 278 -14.50 9.15 1.74
C ILE A 278 -14.63 7.64 1.47
N VAL A 279 -14.47 7.20 0.22
CA VAL A 279 -14.76 5.81 -0.18
C VAL A 279 -13.70 4.82 0.29
N ILE A 280 -12.54 5.29 0.70
CA ILE A 280 -11.48 4.47 1.30
C ILE A 280 -11.43 4.56 2.83
N GLY A 281 -12.40 5.19 3.48
CA GLY A 281 -12.54 5.18 4.94
C GLY A 281 -12.98 3.81 5.46
N ASP A 282 -12.46 3.41 6.63
CA ASP A 282 -12.75 2.10 7.24
C ASP A 282 -14.25 1.89 7.48
N ASP A 283 -14.98 2.94 7.86
CA ASP A 283 -16.42 2.89 8.09
C ASP A 283 -17.20 2.63 6.78
N TYR A 284 -16.78 3.25 5.68
CA TYR A 284 -17.37 3.04 4.37
C TYR A 284 -17.10 1.61 3.88
N LEU A 285 -15.84 1.18 3.91
CA LEU A 285 -15.43 -0.14 3.44
C LEU A 285 -16.09 -1.26 4.23
N GLN A 286 -16.12 -1.16 5.57
CA GLN A 286 -16.79 -2.15 6.42
C GLN A 286 -18.30 -2.19 6.18
N LYS A 287 -18.94 -1.04 5.93
CA LYS A 287 -20.37 -1.00 5.59
C LYS A 287 -20.64 -1.70 4.26
N GLN A 288 -19.80 -1.50 3.24
CA GLN A 288 -19.92 -2.22 1.96
C GLN A 288 -19.75 -3.73 2.17
N ALA A 289 -18.88 -4.11 3.11
CA ALA A 289 -18.64 -5.50 3.52
C ALA A 289 -19.76 -6.09 4.41
N GLY A 290 -20.77 -5.32 4.78
CA GLY A 290 -21.90 -5.80 5.58
C GLY A 290 -21.60 -5.99 7.07
N TYR A 291 -20.51 -5.36 7.59
CA TYR A 291 -20.17 -5.42 9.01
C TYR A 291 -19.78 -4.05 9.58
N HIS A 292 -19.61 -3.95 10.90
CA HIS A 292 -19.21 -2.73 11.60
C HIS A 292 -18.37 -3.08 12.83
N ASN A 293 -17.07 -2.71 12.78
CA ASN A 293 -16.11 -2.93 13.87
C ASN A 293 -15.17 -1.73 14.04
N PRO A 294 -15.59 -0.65 14.72
CA PRO A 294 -14.77 0.55 14.90
C PRO A 294 -13.44 0.31 15.63
N GLN A 295 -13.34 -0.72 16.48
CA GLN A 295 -12.09 -1.08 17.16
C GLN A 295 -11.05 -1.66 16.20
N GLY A 296 -11.48 -2.13 15.04
CA GLY A 296 -10.63 -2.65 13.98
C GLY A 296 -10.20 -1.59 12.96
N TYR A 297 -10.60 -0.33 13.09
CA TYR A 297 -10.19 0.72 12.17
C TYR A 297 -8.68 0.97 12.29
N THR A 298 -8.03 1.04 11.16
CA THR A 298 -6.58 1.28 11.03
C THR A 298 -6.25 2.48 10.18
N HIS A 299 -7.21 2.95 9.35
CA HIS A 299 -7.05 4.10 8.45
C HIS A 299 -7.89 5.30 8.85
N GLY A 300 -8.89 5.08 9.69
CA GLY A 300 -9.83 6.10 10.13
C GLY A 300 -11.11 6.11 9.32
N THR A 301 -12.08 6.90 9.80
CA THR A 301 -13.37 7.06 9.13
C THR A 301 -13.26 7.97 7.90
N SER A 302 -14.22 7.83 6.98
CA SER A 302 -14.41 8.72 5.83
C SER A 302 -14.35 10.20 6.21
N GLN A 303 -14.99 10.57 7.32
CA GLN A 303 -15.02 11.96 7.78
C GLN A 303 -13.66 12.43 8.31
N GLN A 304 -12.94 11.57 9.03
CA GLN A 304 -11.61 11.89 9.53
C GLN A 304 -10.63 12.07 8.37
N ARG A 305 -10.59 11.13 7.42
CA ARG A 305 -9.71 11.20 6.25
C ARG A 305 -9.97 12.47 5.43
N LYS A 306 -11.24 12.72 5.08
CA LYS A 306 -11.67 13.95 4.40
C LYS A 306 -11.23 15.21 5.16
N LYS A 307 -11.47 15.26 6.49
CA LYS A 307 -11.14 16.40 7.35
C LYS A 307 -9.64 16.70 7.31
N TRP A 308 -8.80 15.68 7.43
CA TRP A 308 -7.35 15.87 7.50
C TRP A 308 -6.73 16.22 6.16
N PHE A 309 -7.15 15.59 5.08
CA PHE A 309 -6.76 16.00 3.74
C PHE A 309 -7.15 17.46 3.47
N LYS A 310 -8.41 17.82 3.71
CA LYS A 310 -8.91 19.17 3.53
C LYS A 310 -8.13 20.18 4.36
N ARG A 311 -7.80 19.85 5.61
CA ARG A 311 -6.99 20.72 6.47
C ARG A 311 -5.60 20.98 5.89
N GLY A 312 -4.92 19.95 5.38
CA GLY A 312 -3.65 20.10 4.70
C GLY A 312 -3.75 21.03 3.50
N PHE A 313 -4.77 20.79 2.68
CA PHE A 313 -5.03 21.57 1.48
C PHE A 313 -5.38 23.04 1.77
N GLU A 314 -6.17 23.33 2.78
CA GLU A 314 -6.59 24.69 3.12
C GLU A 314 -5.49 25.50 3.82
N THR A 315 -4.60 24.85 4.56
CA THR A 315 -3.63 25.56 5.40
C THR A 315 -2.25 25.69 4.78
N GLY A 316 -1.78 24.71 4.00
CA GLY A 316 -0.41 24.68 3.48
C GLY A 316 0.67 24.80 4.57
N ASP A 317 0.34 24.54 5.83
CA ASP A 317 1.25 24.70 6.98
C ASP A 317 1.48 23.34 7.66
N ILE A 318 2.66 22.77 7.49
CA ILE A 318 3.05 21.46 8.02
C ILE A 318 2.84 21.36 9.55
N ASN A 319 2.92 22.47 10.28
CA ASN A 319 2.71 22.50 11.74
C ASN A 319 1.26 22.16 12.13
N GLN A 320 0.30 22.28 11.22
CA GLN A 320 -1.10 21.95 11.45
C GLN A 320 -1.39 20.45 11.33
N GLY A 321 -0.41 19.63 10.92
CA GLY A 321 -0.56 18.20 10.64
C GLY A 321 -0.22 17.27 11.80
N ASN A 322 -0.06 17.75 13.02
CA ASN A 322 0.31 16.88 14.14
C ASN A 322 -0.91 16.14 14.73
N THR A 323 -1.30 15.02 14.12
CA THR A 323 -2.38 14.15 14.59
C THR A 323 -2.11 13.53 15.95
N PHE A 324 -0.84 13.38 16.35
CA PHE A 324 -0.43 12.78 17.61
C PHE A 324 -0.58 13.72 18.81
N ALA A 325 -0.74 15.02 18.58
CA ALA A 325 -1.01 16.02 19.63
C ALA A 325 -2.50 16.10 19.98
N ILE A 326 -3.38 15.40 19.25
CA ILE A 326 -4.83 15.44 19.40
C ILE A 326 -5.28 14.08 19.95
N SER A 327 -6.25 14.10 20.90
CA SER A 327 -6.84 12.84 21.38
C SER A 327 -7.60 12.15 20.24
N TYR A 328 -7.60 10.82 20.21
CA TYR A 328 -8.23 10.01 19.17
C TYR A 328 -9.69 10.43 18.90
N ASP A 329 -10.44 10.71 19.95
CA ASP A 329 -11.87 11.08 19.86
C ASP A 329 -12.12 12.46 19.20
N ASN A 330 -11.07 13.27 19.01
CA ASN A 330 -11.12 14.59 18.41
C ASN A 330 -10.47 14.69 17.01
N LEU A 331 -9.97 13.57 16.48
CA LEU A 331 -9.34 13.49 15.16
C LEU A 331 -10.29 13.77 13.99
#